data_89676e49e80a7dd6ca65de00d18cb9d5
#
_entry.id   89676e49e80a7dd6ca65de00d18cb9d5
#
_cell.length_a   1.000
_cell.length_b   1.000
_cell.length_c   1.000
_cell.angle_alpha   90.00
_cell.angle_beta   90.00
_cell.angle_gamma   90.00
#
_symmetry.space_group_name_H-M   'P 1'
#
loop_
_entity.id
_entity.type
_entity.pdbx_description
1 polymer ?
#
loop_
_entity_poly.entity_id
_entity_poly.type
_entity_poly.pdbx_seq_one_letter_code
_entity_poly.pdbx_strand_id
1 'polypeptide(L)'
;MITPDRFLGKVLELFEFHRGVQLSMEFWHERSAAEGSDMVVVYKLPLAEVIGTQFHDKIKASTSGYASFDYREDGYEKAPIQKLNVLLNGEVVDALAVMVHAEQAQYIGRRLVDKLSDTIPRQLFDIAVQAKSLGKVRAAALS
;
A
#
# COMPACT_ATOMS: atom_id res chain seq x y z
N MET A 1 -17.00 -7.13 -2.02
CA MET A 1 -16.23 -8.32 -2.40
C MET A 1 -16.94 -9.55 -1.86
N ILE A 2 -16.94 -10.64 -2.61
CA ILE A 2 -17.47 -11.95 -2.22
C ILE A 2 -16.31 -12.94 -2.18
N THR A 3 -16.20 -13.73 -1.11
CA THR A 3 -15.14 -14.72 -0.94
C THR A 3 -15.64 -15.91 -0.11
N PRO A 4 -15.17 -17.13 -0.39
CA PRO A 4 -15.42 -18.26 0.51
C PRO A 4 -14.81 -18.01 1.90
N ASP A 5 -15.49 -18.46 2.94
CA ASP A 5 -15.11 -18.29 4.34
C ASP A 5 -13.69 -18.75 4.68
N ARG A 6 -13.24 -19.86 4.06
CA ARG A 6 -11.89 -20.42 4.23
C ARG A 6 -10.76 -19.45 3.84
N PHE A 7 -11.02 -18.45 3.02
CA PHE A 7 -10.04 -17.43 2.61
C PHE A 7 -10.21 -16.11 3.36
N LEU A 8 -11.24 -15.97 4.19
CA LEU A 8 -11.59 -14.73 4.85
C LEU A 8 -10.42 -14.15 5.64
N GLY A 9 -9.72 -14.96 6.44
CA GLY A 9 -8.58 -14.47 7.23
C GLY A 9 -7.51 -13.80 6.39
N LYS A 10 -7.08 -14.44 5.27
CA LYS A 10 -6.07 -13.86 4.36
C LYS A 10 -6.54 -12.57 3.70
N VAL A 11 -7.83 -12.51 3.39
CA VAL A 11 -8.44 -11.33 2.78
C VAL A 11 -8.50 -10.17 3.77
N LEU A 12 -8.87 -10.42 5.04
CA LEU A 12 -8.89 -9.40 6.08
C LEU A 12 -7.49 -8.83 6.34
N GLU A 13 -6.47 -9.68 6.47
CA GLU A 13 -5.07 -9.25 6.58
C GLU A 13 -4.63 -8.37 5.41
N LEU A 14 -5.05 -8.72 4.18
CA LEU A 14 -4.73 -7.94 2.99
C LEU A 14 -5.40 -6.56 3.04
N PHE A 15 -6.66 -6.47 3.46
CA PHE A 15 -7.34 -5.19 3.62
C PHE A 15 -6.71 -4.32 4.71
N GLU A 16 -6.36 -4.89 5.85
CA GLU A 16 -5.65 -4.18 6.93
C GLU A 16 -4.30 -3.64 6.47
N PHE A 17 -3.52 -4.47 5.78
CA PHE A 17 -2.23 -4.04 5.21
C PHE A 17 -2.37 -2.83 4.26
N HIS A 18 -3.46 -2.79 3.49
CA HIS A 18 -3.78 -1.69 2.57
C HIS A 18 -4.65 -0.58 3.21
N ARG A 19 -4.68 -0.50 4.53
CA ARG A 19 -5.42 0.54 5.29
C ARG A 19 -6.92 0.52 5.02
N GLY A 20 -7.46 -0.66 4.81
CA GLY A 20 -8.89 -0.85 4.63
C GLY A 20 -9.66 -0.65 5.93
N VAL A 21 -10.77 0.05 5.86
CA VAL A 21 -11.74 0.18 6.95
C VAL A 21 -12.94 -0.69 6.64
N GLN A 22 -13.23 -1.64 7.52
CA GLN A 22 -14.39 -2.52 7.36
C GLN A 22 -15.68 -1.75 7.56
N LEU A 23 -16.61 -1.86 6.61
CA LEU A 23 -17.94 -1.27 6.69
C LEU A 23 -19.00 -2.31 7.06
N SER A 24 -18.99 -3.46 6.37
CA SER A 24 -19.88 -4.58 6.71
C SER A 24 -19.25 -5.92 6.35
N MET A 25 -19.75 -6.97 6.99
CA MET A 25 -19.42 -8.35 6.70
C MET A 25 -20.66 -9.21 6.96
N GLU A 26 -21.10 -9.90 5.91
CA GLU A 26 -22.36 -10.65 5.94
C GLU A 26 -22.19 -12.00 5.25
N PHE A 27 -22.96 -12.99 5.69
CA PHE A 27 -23.10 -14.24 4.97
C PHE A 27 -23.95 -14.04 3.72
N TRP A 28 -23.41 -14.44 2.57
CA TRP A 28 -24.14 -14.32 1.31
C TRP A 28 -24.96 -15.58 0.99
N HIS A 29 -24.35 -16.72 1.18
CA HIS A 29 -24.98 -17.98 0.87
C HIS A 29 -24.39 -19.10 1.75
N GLU A 30 -25.26 -19.86 2.40
CA GLU A 30 -24.86 -21.09 3.05
C GLU A 30 -24.83 -22.20 1.98
N ARG A 31 -23.66 -22.69 1.69
CA ARG A 31 -23.49 -23.94 0.95
C ARG A 31 -23.66 -25.10 1.92
N SER A 32 -23.63 -26.32 1.40
CA SER A 32 -23.68 -27.51 2.28
C SER A 32 -22.53 -27.48 3.30
N ALA A 33 -22.70 -28.13 4.44
CA ALA A 33 -21.70 -28.20 5.51
C ALA A 33 -20.29 -28.63 5.06
N ALA A 34 -20.17 -29.26 3.89
CA ALA A 34 -18.92 -29.71 3.29
C ALA A 34 -18.25 -28.64 2.39
N GLU A 35 -18.99 -27.65 1.89
CA GLU A 35 -18.49 -26.66 0.90
C GLU A 35 -18.22 -25.28 1.50
N GLY A 36 -18.58 -25.06 2.77
CA GLY A 36 -18.43 -23.78 3.45
C GLY A 36 -19.46 -22.73 3.02
N SER A 37 -19.29 -21.51 3.44
CA SER A 37 -20.19 -20.39 3.15
C SER A 37 -19.46 -19.32 2.35
N ASP A 38 -20.20 -18.60 1.51
CA ASP A 38 -19.66 -17.40 0.86
C ASP A 38 -19.96 -16.16 1.74
N MET A 39 -18.97 -15.32 1.88
CA MET A 39 -19.03 -14.10 2.67
C MET A 39 -19.00 -12.88 1.76
N VAL A 40 -19.87 -11.91 2.04
CA VAL A 40 -19.76 -10.55 1.48
C VAL A 40 -19.06 -9.67 2.47
N VAL A 41 -17.95 -9.08 2.04
CA VAL A 41 -17.24 -8.08 2.83
C VAL A 41 -17.21 -6.75 2.08
N VAL A 42 -17.50 -5.67 2.79
CA VAL A 42 -17.47 -4.31 2.26
C VAL A 42 -16.42 -3.53 3.04
N TYR A 43 -15.45 -3.02 2.31
CA TYR A 43 -14.34 -2.24 2.84
C TYR A 43 -14.22 -0.90 2.13
N LYS A 44 -13.79 0.10 2.87
CA LYS A 44 -13.35 1.39 2.33
C LYS A 44 -11.83 1.39 2.27
N LEU A 45 -11.29 1.68 1.08
CA LEU A 45 -9.84 1.72 0.85
C LEU A 45 -9.44 3.03 0.18
N PRO A 46 -8.21 3.51 0.43
CA PRO A 46 -7.64 4.58 -0.38
C PRO A 46 -7.50 4.15 -1.85
N LEU A 47 -7.94 5.00 -2.77
CA LEU A 47 -7.90 4.68 -4.21
C LEU A 47 -6.49 4.34 -4.70
N ALA A 48 -5.47 5.03 -4.17
CA ALA A 48 -4.07 4.76 -4.49
C ALA A 48 -3.63 3.33 -4.17
N GLU A 49 -4.19 2.71 -3.10
CA GLU A 49 -3.90 1.32 -2.75
C GLU A 49 -4.56 0.35 -3.73
N VAL A 50 -5.77 0.66 -4.18
CA VAL A 50 -6.48 -0.20 -5.13
C VAL A 50 -5.80 -0.22 -6.50
N ILE A 51 -5.39 0.96 -6.99
CA ILE A 51 -4.80 1.10 -8.33
C ILE A 51 -3.30 0.80 -8.33
N GLY A 52 -2.56 1.37 -7.37
CA GLY A 52 -1.10 1.39 -7.38
C GLY A 52 -0.42 0.09 -6.96
N THR A 53 -1.11 -0.80 -6.26
CA THR A 53 -0.49 -1.98 -5.61
C THR A 53 -0.87 -3.31 -6.24
N GLN A 54 -1.47 -3.30 -7.42
CA GLN A 54 -2.01 -4.52 -8.05
C GLN A 54 -2.95 -5.29 -7.08
N PHE A 55 -3.79 -4.54 -6.40
CA PHE A 55 -4.66 -5.07 -5.34
C PHE A 55 -5.56 -6.20 -5.83
N HIS A 56 -6.07 -6.08 -7.06
CA HIS A 56 -6.83 -7.13 -7.72
C HIS A 56 -6.07 -8.46 -7.77
N ASP A 57 -4.84 -8.43 -8.23
CA ASP A 57 -4.02 -9.63 -8.40
C ASP A 57 -3.67 -10.26 -7.05
N LYS A 58 -3.43 -9.43 -6.03
CA LYS A 58 -3.18 -9.90 -4.66
C LYS A 58 -4.41 -10.60 -4.07
N ILE A 59 -5.61 -10.05 -4.26
CA ILE A 59 -6.86 -10.70 -3.83
C ILE A 59 -7.03 -12.03 -4.54
N LYS A 60 -6.87 -12.07 -5.86
CA LYS A 60 -6.97 -13.31 -6.63
C LYS A 60 -5.96 -14.36 -6.17
N ALA A 61 -4.71 -13.96 -5.97
CA ALA A 61 -3.66 -14.85 -5.48
C ALA A 61 -3.96 -15.39 -4.08
N SER A 62 -4.39 -14.53 -3.13
CA SER A 62 -4.68 -14.92 -1.76
C SER A 62 -5.88 -15.86 -1.62
N THR A 63 -6.80 -15.80 -2.59
CA THR A 63 -8.04 -16.60 -2.61
C THR A 63 -8.04 -17.71 -3.66
N SER A 64 -6.89 -18.02 -4.25
CA SER A 64 -6.78 -19.01 -5.35
C SER A 64 -7.76 -18.75 -6.52
N GLY A 65 -8.04 -17.48 -6.77
CA GLY A 65 -8.94 -17.03 -7.83
C GLY A 65 -10.44 -17.02 -7.48
N TYR A 66 -10.82 -17.51 -6.30
CA TYR A 66 -12.24 -17.64 -5.94
C TYR A 66 -12.92 -16.32 -5.58
N ALA A 67 -12.19 -15.34 -5.04
CA ALA A 67 -12.81 -14.07 -4.68
C ALA A 67 -13.21 -13.25 -5.91
N SER A 68 -14.38 -12.63 -5.80
CA SER A 68 -14.85 -11.62 -6.75
C SER A 68 -15.01 -10.29 -6.03
N PHE A 69 -14.48 -9.20 -6.59
CA PHE A 69 -14.71 -7.89 -6.03
C PHE A 69 -15.06 -6.87 -7.11
N ASP A 70 -15.79 -5.89 -6.66
CA ASP A 70 -16.14 -4.71 -7.40
C ASP A 70 -15.88 -3.49 -6.51
N TYR A 71 -15.67 -2.32 -7.10
CA TYR A 71 -15.43 -1.08 -6.37
C TYR A 71 -16.25 0.08 -6.95
N ARG A 72 -16.54 1.01 -6.09
CA ARG A 72 -17.17 2.28 -6.44
C ARG A 72 -16.47 3.42 -5.74
N GLU A 73 -16.45 4.57 -6.32
CA GLU A 73 -15.96 5.76 -5.64
C GLU A 73 -16.90 6.18 -4.51
N ASP A 74 -16.32 6.50 -3.35
CA ASP A 74 -17.05 6.92 -2.13
C ASP A 74 -16.68 8.35 -1.71
N GLY A 75 -16.21 9.16 -2.65
CA GLY A 75 -15.84 10.56 -2.41
C GLY A 75 -14.45 10.72 -1.80
N TYR A 76 -14.24 11.84 -1.08
CA TYR A 76 -12.94 12.22 -0.53
C TYR A 76 -12.98 12.23 0.99
N GLU A 77 -11.93 11.76 1.61
CA GLU A 77 -11.75 11.75 3.05
C GLU A 77 -10.41 12.38 3.44
N LYS A 78 -10.39 13.06 4.59
CA LYS A 78 -9.16 13.65 5.12
C LYS A 78 -8.21 12.52 5.58
N ALA A 79 -6.97 12.56 5.08
CA ALA A 79 -5.93 11.62 5.47
C ALA A 79 -4.64 12.37 5.83
N PRO A 80 -3.81 11.85 6.75
CA PRO A 80 -2.52 12.45 7.13
C PRO A 80 -1.48 12.21 6.03
N ILE A 81 -1.60 12.94 4.94
CA ILE A 81 -0.68 12.86 3.79
C ILE A 81 0.45 13.87 3.96
N GLN A 82 1.67 13.48 3.63
CA GLN A 82 2.87 14.30 3.72
C GLN A 82 3.66 14.25 2.42
N LYS A 83 4.33 15.37 2.11
CA LYS A 83 5.32 15.41 1.05
C LYS A 83 6.62 14.77 1.55
N LEU A 84 7.07 13.72 0.88
CA LEU A 84 8.36 13.10 1.07
C LEU A 84 9.33 13.68 0.03
N ASN A 85 10.28 14.47 0.49
CA ASN A 85 11.31 15.06 -0.36
C ASN A 85 12.53 14.14 -0.40
N VAL A 86 13.14 14.01 -1.57
CA VAL A 86 14.44 13.37 -1.74
C VAL A 86 15.50 14.44 -1.79
N LEU A 87 16.58 14.23 -1.03
CA LEU A 87 17.75 15.10 -1.02
C LEU A 87 18.96 14.32 -1.52
N LEU A 88 19.72 14.95 -2.40
CA LEU A 88 21.05 14.48 -2.84
C LEU A 88 22.10 15.48 -2.35
N ASN A 89 23.04 15.01 -1.54
CA ASN A 89 24.05 15.87 -0.90
C ASN A 89 23.46 17.08 -0.15
N GLY A 90 22.27 16.91 0.44
CA GLY A 90 21.57 17.96 1.18
C GLY A 90 20.69 18.88 0.32
N GLU A 91 20.74 18.79 -1.00
CA GLU A 91 19.90 19.56 -1.90
C GLU A 91 18.61 18.80 -2.25
N VAL A 92 17.48 19.49 -2.20
CA VAL A 92 16.16 18.90 -2.50
C VAL A 92 15.98 18.75 -4.00
N VAL A 93 15.62 17.54 -4.43
CA VAL A 93 15.27 17.23 -5.82
C VAL A 93 13.75 17.12 -5.93
N ASP A 94 13.10 18.20 -6.34
CA ASP A 94 11.63 18.26 -6.41
C ASP A 94 11.01 17.22 -7.37
N ALA A 95 11.70 16.87 -8.43
CA ALA A 95 11.25 15.86 -9.39
C ALA A 95 11.08 14.45 -8.78
N LEU A 96 11.77 14.18 -7.67
CA LEU A 96 11.71 12.91 -6.94
C LEU A 96 10.77 12.98 -5.73
N ALA A 97 10.14 14.11 -5.47
CA ALA A 97 9.22 14.27 -4.36
C ALA A 97 7.92 13.48 -4.60
N VAL A 98 7.45 12.79 -3.56
CA VAL A 98 6.22 12.00 -3.63
C VAL A 98 5.29 12.33 -2.46
N MET A 99 3.99 12.24 -2.70
CA MET A 99 2.98 12.35 -1.64
C MET A 99 2.74 10.98 -1.04
N VAL A 100 2.88 10.87 0.26
CA VAL A 100 2.77 9.58 0.98
C VAL A 100 1.93 9.73 2.24
N HIS A 101 1.30 8.64 2.66
CA HIS A 101 0.66 8.60 3.96
C HIS A 101 1.71 8.62 5.09
N ALA A 102 1.41 9.30 6.19
CA ALA A 102 2.35 9.50 7.29
C ALA A 102 2.95 8.19 7.83
N GLU A 103 2.13 7.16 7.97
CA GLU A 103 2.53 5.84 8.47
C GLU A 103 3.47 5.10 7.50
N GLN A 104 3.28 5.30 6.21
CA GLN A 104 4.10 4.65 5.17
C GLN A 104 5.34 5.46 4.78
N ALA A 105 5.48 6.70 5.27
CA ALA A 105 6.56 7.60 4.87
C ALA A 105 7.96 7.01 5.09
N GLN A 106 8.16 6.27 6.17
CA GLN A 106 9.44 5.62 6.45
C GLN A 106 9.70 4.43 5.51
N TYR A 107 8.72 3.58 5.29
CA TYR A 107 8.84 2.41 4.42
C TYR A 107 9.09 2.81 2.97
N ILE A 108 8.27 3.74 2.45
CA ILE A 108 8.41 4.25 1.08
C ILE A 108 9.73 5.01 0.93
N GLY A 109 10.10 5.82 1.94
CA GLY A 109 11.37 6.56 1.96
C GLY A 109 12.58 5.63 1.87
N ARG A 110 12.59 4.54 2.64
CA ARG A 110 13.68 3.54 2.59
C ARG A 110 13.79 2.91 1.21
N ARG A 111 12.68 2.38 0.67
CA ARG A 111 12.68 1.78 -0.66
C ARG A 111 13.14 2.74 -1.76
N LEU A 112 12.77 4.01 -1.66
CA LEU A 112 13.16 5.03 -2.63
C LEU A 112 14.67 5.32 -2.54
N VAL A 113 15.19 5.47 -1.32
CA VAL A 113 16.62 5.69 -1.07
C VAL A 113 17.45 4.50 -1.54
N ASP A 114 17.06 3.27 -1.19
CA ASP A 114 17.77 2.06 -1.60
C ASP A 114 17.82 1.94 -3.14
N LYS A 115 16.66 2.14 -3.81
CA LYS A 115 16.59 2.11 -5.26
C LYS A 115 17.44 3.21 -5.93
N LEU A 116 17.46 4.41 -5.37
CA LEU A 116 18.28 5.50 -5.89
C LEU A 116 19.76 5.22 -5.68
N SER A 117 20.15 4.71 -4.51
CA SER A 117 21.53 4.33 -4.21
C SER A 117 22.06 3.28 -5.18
N ASP A 118 21.23 2.29 -5.56
CA ASP A 118 21.58 1.26 -6.54
C ASP A 118 21.60 1.79 -7.98
N THR A 119 20.81 2.82 -8.27
CA THR A 119 20.66 3.35 -9.63
C THR A 119 21.68 4.43 -9.96
N ILE A 120 22.09 5.23 -8.96
CA ILE A 120 23.09 6.27 -9.14
C ILE A 120 24.46 5.63 -9.35
N PRO A 121 25.15 5.87 -10.48
CA PRO A 121 26.45 5.30 -10.71
C PRO A 121 27.48 5.87 -9.72
N ARG A 122 28.36 5.02 -9.23
CA ARG A 122 29.43 5.44 -8.31
C ARG A 122 30.27 6.57 -8.90
N GLN A 123 30.45 7.61 -8.10
CA GLN A 123 31.27 8.76 -8.42
C GLN A 123 32.60 8.69 -7.67
N LEU A 124 33.48 9.64 -7.90
CA LEU A 124 34.75 9.78 -7.17
C LEU A 124 34.56 10.26 -5.72
N PHE A 125 33.34 10.62 -5.34
CA PHE A 125 32.94 11.06 -4.01
C PHE A 125 31.59 10.44 -3.62
N ASP A 126 31.36 10.26 -2.33
CA ASP A 126 30.12 9.70 -1.82
C ASP A 126 28.94 10.65 -2.03
N ILE A 127 27.84 10.13 -2.56
CA ILE A 127 26.61 10.85 -2.72
C ILE A 127 25.66 10.46 -1.57
N ALA A 128 25.33 11.41 -0.71
CA ALA A 128 24.37 11.20 0.36
C ALA A 128 22.94 11.29 -0.20
N VAL A 129 22.23 10.18 -0.20
CA VAL A 129 20.81 10.08 -0.59
C VAL A 129 19.95 10.05 0.67
N GLN A 130 19.01 10.98 0.80
CA GLN A 130 18.15 11.08 1.97
C GLN A 130 16.68 11.25 1.56
N ALA A 131 15.77 10.63 2.29
CA ALA A 131 14.34 10.89 2.21
C ALA A 131 13.87 11.62 3.47
N LYS A 132 13.27 12.81 3.31
CA LYS A 132 12.87 13.70 4.41
C LYS A 132 11.41 14.09 4.31
N SER A 133 10.72 14.02 5.43
CA SER A 133 9.31 14.45 5.54
C SER A 133 9.09 15.21 6.84
N LEU A 134 8.34 16.32 6.79
CA LEU A 134 8.06 17.20 7.94
C LEU A 134 9.32 17.58 8.74
N GLY A 135 10.42 17.88 8.04
CA GLY A 135 11.69 18.25 8.68
C GLY A 135 12.49 17.08 9.27
N LYS A 136 11.98 15.85 9.26
CA LYS A 136 12.66 14.66 9.80
C LYS A 136 13.17 13.76 8.67
N VAL A 137 14.42 13.30 8.79
CA VAL A 137 14.97 12.27 7.90
C VAL A 137 14.26 10.95 8.18
N ARG A 138 13.73 10.31 7.14
CA ARG A 138 13.02 9.02 7.21
C ARG A 138 13.90 7.87 6.78
N ALA A 139 14.82 8.12 5.83
CA ALA A 139 15.80 7.15 5.37
C ALA A 139 17.02 7.87 4.82
N ALA A 140 18.19 7.23 4.88
CA ALA A 140 19.44 7.73 4.31
C ALA A 140 20.31 6.56 3.87
N ALA A 141 21.05 6.76 2.78
CA ALA A 141 22.12 5.87 2.29
C ALA A 141 23.25 6.70 1.66
N LEU A 142 24.41 6.08 1.51
CA LEU A 142 25.54 6.59 0.74
C LEU A 142 25.66 5.74 -0.53
N SER A 143 25.92 6.38 -1.64
CA SER A 143 26.13 5.74 -2.95
C SER A 143 27.48 6.13 -3.51
#